data_3f93a96e80e10806bf6507ada86e0a83
#
_entry.id   3f93a96e80e10806bf6507ada86e0a83
#
_cell.length_a   1.000
_cell.length_b   1.000
_cell.length_c   1.000
_cell.angle_alpha   90.00
_cell.angle_beta   90.00
_cell.angle_gamma   90.00
#
_symmetry.space_group_name_H-M   'P 1'
#
loop_
_entity.id
_entity.type
_entity.pdbx_description
1 polymer ?
#
loop_
_entity_poly.entity_id
_entity_poly.type
_entity_poly.pdbx_seq_one_letter_code
_entity_poly.pdbx_strand_id
1 'polypeptide(L)'
;MEGQEVVDAISQNDIIESLEIKRVGKAAEDFDPVAAFETFQKSKKERIAAATKIQEDMLNAHIANMKKTSSGLFYSIDKEGAGSKALKGQTVRIHYTGKLLDGTVFDSSYRRNEPLSFKLGQNQVIAGWEEGISLLSQGAKAKLVIPSHLGYGANGAGGVIPPDATL
;
A
#
# COMPACT_ATOMS: atom_id res chain seq x y z
N MET A 1 16.39 -37.98 3.43
CA MET A 1 16.89 -36.80 2.68
C MET A 1 18.28 -36.51 3.24
N GLU A 2 19.28 -37.05 2.58
CA GLU A 2 20.67 -36.82 2.97
C GLU A 2 21.07 -35.38 2.60
N GLY A 3 21.71 -34.69 3.53
CA GLY A 3 22.25 -33.34 3.30
C GLY A 3 21.40 -32.14 3.81
N GLN A 4 20.20 -32.37 4.33
CA GLN A 4 19.39 -31.28 4.88
C GLN A 4 20.09 -30.63 6.07
N GLU A 5 20.72 -31.38 6.93
CA GLU A 5 21.48 -30.91 8.09
C GLU A 5 22.64 -29.96 7.69
N VAL A 6 23.26 -30.20 6.52
CA VAL A 6 24.34 -29.35 6.00
C VAL A 6 23.76 -28.03 5.49
N VAL A 7 22.60 -28.06 4.81
CA VAL A 7 21.93 -26.84 4.32
C VAL A 7 21.46 -25.97 5.49
N ASP A 8 20.94 -26.60 6.54
CA ASP A 8 20.45 -25.92 7.73
C ASP A 8 21.58 -25.29 8.57
N ALA A 9 22.84 -25.78 8.39
CA ALA A 9 24.03 -25.26 9.05
C ALA A 9 24.70 -24.08 8.32
N ILE A 10 24.30 -23.78 7.06
CA ILE A 10 24.87 -22.66 6.29
C ILE A 10 24.42 -21.34 6.89
N SER A 11 25.40 -20.52 7.25
CA SER A 11 25.19 -19.17 7.78
C SER A 11 25.43 -18.11 6.73
N GLN A 12 24.93 -16.90 6.96
CA GLN A 12 25.20 -15.76 6.10
C GLN A 12 26.71 -15.46 6.10
N ASN A 13 27.32 -15.39 4.90
CA ASN A 13 28.74 -15.22 4.60
C ASN A 13 29.60 -16.50 4.60
N ASP A 14 28.99 -17.68 4.70
CA ASP A 14 29.73 -18.91 4.44
C ASP A 14 30.12 -18.98 2.96
N ILE A 15 31.35 -19.48 2.69
CA ILE A 15 31.86 -19.61 1.33
C ILE A 15 31.59 -21.03 0.86
N ILE A 16 30.86 -21.17 -0.24
CA ILE A 16 30.67 -22.44 -0.93
C ILE A 16 31.87 -22.64 -1.87
N GLU A 17 32.80 -23.48 -1.50
CA GLU A 17 34.01 -23.75 -2.29
C GLU A 17 33.72 -24.61 -3.53
N SER A 18 32.77 -25.51 -3.44
CA SER A 18 32.35 -26.36 -4.57
C SER A 18 30.92 -26.85 -4.41
N LEU A 19 30.21 -26.99 -5.51
CA LEU A 19 28.90 -27.62 -5.57
C LEU A 19 28.88 -28.69 -6.66
N GLU A 20 28.63 -29.95 -6.27
CA GLU A 20 28.42 -31.03 -7.22
C GLU A 20 26.95 -31.43 -7.25
N ILE A 21 26.31 -31.30 -8.42
CA ILE A 21 24.93 -31.69 -8.63
C ILE A 21 24.88 -33.07 -9.27
N LYS A 22 24.40 -34.09 -8.53
CA LYS A 22 24.13 -35.42 -9.06
C LYS A 22 22.69 -35.55 -9.50
N ARG A 23 22.49 -35.72 -10.81
CA ARG A 23 21.16 -35.95 -11.37
C ARG A 23 20.83 -37.44 -11.28
N VAL A 24 19.73 -37.82 -10.62
CA VAL A 24 19.30 -39.19 -10.43
C VAL A 24 17.90 -39.39 -11.02
N GLY A 25 17.81 -40.28 -12.01
CA GLY A 25 16.58 -40.60 -12.71
C GLY A 25 16.29 -39.71 -13.92
N LYS A 26 15.53 -40.28 -14.86
CA LYS A 26 15.29 -39.68 -16.18
C LYS A 26 14.72 -38.26 -16.10
N ALA A 27 13.78 -37.99 -15.21
CA ALA A 27 13.21 -36.65 -15.03
C ALA A 27 14.25 -35.60 -14.58
N ALA A 28 15.29 -36.04 -13.80
CA ALA A 28 16.37 -35.14 -13.38
C ALA A 28 17.44 -34.95 -14.47
N GLU A 29 17.64 -35.98 -15.29
CA GLU A 29 18.56 -35.96 -16.44
C GLU A 29 18.00 -35.05 -17.55
N ASP A 30 16.70 -35.13 -17.80
CA ASP A 30 15.98 -34.32 -18.80
C ASP A 30 15.68 -32.87 -18.34
N PHE A 31 15.92 -32.56 -17.07
CA PHE A 31 15.66 -31.22 -16.51
C PHE A 31 16.68 -30.19 -17.01
N ASP A 32 16.19 -29.19 -17.73
CA ASP A 32 16.97 -28.02 -18.11
C ASP A 32 16.76 -26.89 -17.09
N PRO A 33 17.74 -26.61 -16.22
CA PRO A 33 17.60 -25.57 -15.20
C PRO A 33 17.54 -24.17 -15.80
N VAL A 34 18.15 -23.92 -16.96
CA VAL A 34 18.14 -22.61 -17.62
C VAL A 34 16.75 -22.34 -18.18
N ALA A 35 16.19 -23.26 -18.94
CA ALA A 35 14.84 -23.14 -19.48
C ALA A 35 13.77 -23.03 -18.37
N ALA A 36 13.94 -23.79 -17.30
CA ALA A 36 13.06 -23.71 -16.12
C ALA A 36 13.14 -22.34 -15.43
N PHE A 37 14.35 -21.81 -15.27
CA PHE A 37 14.57 -20.49 -14.68
C PHE A 37 13.98 -19.35 -15.57
N GLU A 38 14.20 -19.40 -16.87
CA GLU A 38 13.62 -18.45 -17.82
C GLU A 38 12.09 -18.47 -17.78
N THR A 39 11.50 -19.67 -17.77
CA THR A 39 10.04 -19.85 -17.65
C THR A 39 9.53 -19.27 -16.33
N PHE A 40 10.24 -19.52 -15.23
CA PHE A 40 9.90 -18.95 -13.92
C PHE A 40 9.99 -17.42 -13.94
N GLN A 41 11.05 -16.85 -14.49
CA GLN A 41 11.21 -15.39 -14.59
C GLN A 41 10.12 -14.75 -15.44
N LYS A 42 9.77 -15.38 -16.57
CA LYS A 42 8.68 -14.93 -17.43
C LYS A 42 7.34 -14.94 -16.67
N SER A 43 7.00 -16.05 -16.06
CA SER A 43 5.75 -16.18 -15.28
C SER A 43 5.69 -15.21 -14.11
N LYS A 44 6.80 -14.98 -13.41
CA LYS A 44 6.92 -13.97 -12.35
C LYS A 44 6.64 -12.56 -12.87
N LYS A 45 7.24 -12.20 -14.01
CA LYS A 45 7.03 -10.90 -14.65
C LYS A 45 5.57 -10.69 -15.07
N GLU A 46 4.96 -11.72 -15.67
CA GLU A 46 3.54 -11.69 -16.07
C GLU A 46 2.61 -11.53 -14.86
N ARG A 47 2.88 -12.23 -13.76
CA ARG A 47 2.10 -12.11 -12.52
C ARG A 47 2.22 -10.73 -11.89
N ILE A 48 3.42 -10.14 -11.88
CA ILE A 48 3.64 -8.78 -11.38
C ILE A 48 2.87 -7.79 -12.25
N ALA A 49 2.97 -7.88 -13.58
CA ALA A 49 2.26 -7.00 -14.51
C ALA A 49 0.73 -7.10 -14.35
N ALA A 50 0.21 -8.32 -14.18
CA ALA A 50 -1.22 -8.53 -13.93
C ALA A 50 -1.67 -7.92 -12.59
N ALA A 51 -0.88 -8.08 -11.52
CA ALA A 51 -1.19 -7.49 -10.22
C ALA A 51 -1.15 -5.95 -10.26
N THR A 52 -0.16 -5.37 -10.94
CA THR A 52 -0.06 -3.92 -11.14
C THR A 52 -1.28 -3.38 -11.90
N LYS A 53 -1.67 -4.06 -12.98
CA LYS A 53 -2.85 -3.67 -13.75
C LYS A 53 -4.14 -3.70 -12.92
N ILE A 54 -4.33 -4.73 -12.11
CA ILE A 54 -5.49 -4.82 -11.21
C ILE A 54 -5.50 -3.63 -10.25
N GLN A 55 -4.37 -3.26 -9.65
CA GLN A 55 -4.28 -2.10 -8.76
C GLN A 55 -4.59 -0.79 -9.49
N GLU A 56 -4.07 -0.61 -10.71
CA GLU A 56 -4.37 0.56 -11.54
C GLU A 56 -5.86 0.65 -11.88
N ASP A 57 -6.48 -0.46 -12.27
CA ASP A 57 -7.91 -0.51 -12.59
C ASP A 57 -8.77 -0.20 -11.35
N MET A 58 -8.40 -0.73 -10.18
CA MET A 58 -9.06 -0.42 -8.91
C MET A 58 -8.91 1.07 -8.55
N LEU A 59 -7.71 1.62 -8.67
CA LEU A 59 -7.47 3.04 -8.45
C LEU A 59 -8.32 3.90 -9.40
N ASN A 60 -8.28 3.61 -10.69
CA ASN A 60 -9.02 4.34 -11.71
C ASN A 60 -10.54 4.34 -11.43
N ALA A 61 -11.08 3.22 -10.97
CA ALA A 61 -12.49 3.13 -10.57
C ALA A 61 -12.83 4.07 -9.39
N HIS A 62 -11.88 4.26 -8.45
CA HIS A 62 -12.10 5.14 -7.30
C HIS A 62 -11.99 6.62 -7.64
N ILE A 63 -11.10 6.99 -8.60
CA ILE A 63 -10.76 8.40 -8.90
C ILE A 63 -11.50 8.98 -10.11
N ALA A 64 -12.31 8.20 -10.82
CA ALA A 64 -12.92 8.59 -12.11
C ALA A 64 -13.62 9.96 -12.11
N ASN A 65 -14.20 10.36 -10.98
CA ASN A 65 -14.92 11.65 -10.83
C ASN A 65 -14.31 12.54 -9.75
N MET A 66 -13.04 12.33 -9.40
CA MET A 66 -12.36 13.09 -8.37
C MET A 66 -11.49 14.21 -8.94
N LYS A 67 -11.34 15.27 -8.17
CA LYS A 67 -10.36 16.31 -8.44
C LYS A 67 -8.99 15.85 -7.96
N LYS A 68 -7.94 16.24 -8.70
CA LYS A 68 -6.55 15.94 -8.35
C LYS A 68 -5.83 17.22 -7.96
N THR A 69 -5.07 17.19 -6.88
CA THR A 69 -4.18 18.27 -6.48
C THR A 69 -2.79 18.14 -7.12
N SER A 70 -1.97 19.17 -6.99
CA SER A 70 -0.58 19.16 -7.48
C SER A 70 0.32 18.14 -6.77
N SER A 71 0.01 17.78 -5.53
CA SER A 71 0.72 16.74 -4.76
C SER A 71 0.34 15.31 -5.18
N GLY A 72 -0.75 15.15 -5.95
CA GLY A 72 -1.26 13.86 -6.37
C GLY A 72 -2.40 13.31 -5.52
N LEU A 73 -2.87 14.06 -4.51
CA LEU A 73 -4.07 13.72 -3.75
C LEU A 73 -5.30 13.81 -4.65
N PHE A 74 -6.19 12.80 -4.57
CA PHE A 74 -7.50 12.88 -5.20
C PHE A 74 -8.58 13.11 -4.14
N TYR A 75 -9.58 13.94 -4.45
CA TYR A 75 -10.67 14.22 -3.54
C TYR A 75 -11.99 14.46 -4.26
N SER A 76 -13.08 14.10 -3.63
CA SER A 76 -14.44 14.51 -3.99
C SER A 76 -15.17 15.02 -2.75
N ILE A 77 -16.02 16.02 -2.94
CA ILE A 77 -16.86 16.55 -1.86
C ILE A 77 -18.27 16.03 -2.13
N ASP A 78 -18.72 15.09 -1.30
CA ASP A 78 -20.04 14.49 -1.41
C ASP A 78 -21.14 15.39 -0.84
N LYS A 79 -20.76 16.25 0.14
CA LYS A 79 -21.61 17.27 0.73
C LYS A 79 -20.74 18.48 1.12
N GLU A 80 -21.10 19.62 0.62
CA GLU A 80 -20.45 20.89 1.01
C GLU A 80 -20.76 21.22 2.48
N GLY A 81 -19.76 21.76 3.16
CA GLY A 81 -19.93 22.31 4.50
C GLY A 81 -20.46 23.75 4.45
N ALA A 82 -21.18 24.15 5.48
CA ALA A 82 -21.70 25.51 5.61
C ALA A 82 -20.76 26.46 6.36
N GLY A 83 -19.74 25.91 7.05
CA GLY A 83 -18.80 26.71 7.85
C GLY A 83 -17.55 27.12 7.10
N SER A 84 -16.64 27.75 7.82
CA SER A 84 -15.33 28.14 7.30
C SER A 84 -14.44 26.93 7.01
N LYS A 85 -13.49 27.11 6.09
CA LYS A 85 -12.41 26.14 5.90
C LYS A 85 -11.50 26.11 7.13
N ALA A 86 -10.96 24.95 7.44
CA ALA A 86 -9.99 24.81 8.50
C ALA A 86 -8.67 25.49 8.13
N LEU A 87 -8.15 26.32 9.04
CA LEU A 87 -6.88 27.01 8.87
C LEU A 87 -5.77 26.28 9.64
N LYS A 88 -4.54 26.42 9.14
CA LYS A 88 -3.35 25.89 9.82
C LYS A 88 -3.28 26.41 11.27
N GLY A 89 -3.00 25.50 12.21
CA GLY A 89 -2.99 25.78 13.65
C GLY A 89 -4.32 25.59 14.36
N GLN A 90 -5.43 25.44 13.63
CA GLN A 90 -6.72 25.15 14.26
C GLN A 90 -6.88 23.68 14.60
N THR A 91 -7.58 23.40 15.70
CA THR A 91 -7.97 22.02 16.04
C THR A 91 -9.20 21.63 15.20
N VAL A 92 -9.08 20.53 14.49
CA VAL A 92 -10.17 19.92 13.73
C VAL A 92 -10.61 18.63 14.40
N ARG A 93 -11.91 18.31 14.28
CA ARG A 93 -12.51 17.05 14.75
C ARG A 93 -13.22 16.41 13.57
N ILE A 94 -12.85 15.16 13.28
CA ILE A 94 -13.36 14.45 12.12
C ILE A 94 -13.79 13.04 12.47
N HIS A 95 -14.88 12.60 11.87
CA HIS A 95 -15.20 11.19 11.73
C HIS A 95 -14.70 10.68 10.39
N TYR A 96 -14.16 9.47 10.38
CA TYR A 96 -13.59 8.87 9.18
C TYR A 96 -13.70 7.35 9.17
N THR A 97 -13.53 6.79 7.99
CA THR A 97 -13.27 5.37 7.79
C THR A 97 -12.13 5.25 6.79
N GLY A 98 -10.99 4.73 7.23
CA GLY A 98 -9.83 4.43 6.40
C GLY A 98 -9.97 3.05 5.76
N LYS A 99 -9.75 2.99 4.44
CA LYS A 99 -9.86 1.76 3.65
C LYS A 99 -8.67 1.64 2.70
N LEU A 100 -8.30 0.41 2.39
CA LEU A 100 -7.48 0.09 1.23
C LEU A 100 -8.34 0.12 -0.05
N LEU A 101 -7.71 0.08 -1.23
CA LEU A 101 -8.43 0.08 -2.51
C LEU A 101 -9.35 -1.14 -2.70
N ASP A 102 -9.02 -2.26 -2.07
CA ASP A 102 -9.86 -3.47 -2.07
C ASP A 102 -11.08 -3.38 -1.15
N GLY A 103 -11.24 -2.25 -0.44
CA GLY A 103 -12.33 -2.01 0.50
C GLY A 103 -12.05 -2.45 1.93
N THR A 104 -10.92 -3.09 2.20
CA THR A 104 -10.51 -3.51 3.56
C THR A 104 -10.42 -2.29 4.47
N VAL A 105 -11.19 -2.28 5.55
CA VAL A 105 -11.19 -1.20 6.54
C VAL A 105 -10.08 -1.44 7.55
N PHE A 106 -9.06 -0.58 7.53
CA PHE A 106 -7.95 -0.65 8.48
C PHE A 106 -8.18 0.18 9.75
N ASP A 107 -8.92 1.29 9.65
CA ASP A 107 -9.26 2.11 10.82
C ASP A 107 -10.59 2.85 10.63
N SER A 108 -11.29 3.14 11.74
CA SER A 108 -12.55 3.88 11.71
C SER A 108 -12.84 4.53 13.06
N SER A 109 -13.07 5.83 13.05
CA SER A 109 -13.52 6.58 14.23
C SER A 109 -14.94 6.18 14.66
N TYR A 110 -15.75 5.69 13.74
CA TYR A 110 -17.10 5.20 14.05
C TYR A 110 -17.08 3.92 14.88
N ARG A 111 -16.07 3.04 14.70
CA ARG A 111 -15.92 1.84 15.55
C ARG A 111 -15.60 2.18 16.99
N ARG A 112 -14.92 3.31 17.22
CA ARG A 112 -14.57 3.82 18.55
C ARG A 112 -15.65 4.75 19.12
N ASN A 113 -16.63 5.13 18.29
CA ASN A 113 -17.65 6.15 18.60
C ASN A 113 -17.01 7.48 19.08
N GLU A 114 -15.83 7.78 18.60
CA GLU A 114 -15.06 8.96 18.98
C GLU A 114 -14.41 9.59 17.75
N PRO A 115 -14.65 10.88 17.46
CA PRO A 115 -13.98 11.59 16.37
C PRO A 115 -12.50 11.78 16.68
N LEU A 116 -11.65 11.68 15.65
CA LEU A 116 -10.26 12.06 15.77
C LEU A 116 -10.13 13.57 15.85
N SER A 117 -9.40 14.04 16.85
CA SER A 117 -9.11 15.46 17.06
C SER A 117 -7.61 15.70 16.91
N PHE A 118 -7.23 16.65 16.05
CA PHE A 118 -5.83 17.01 15.84
C PHE A 118 -5.70 18.47 15.39
N LYS A 119 -4.48 19.01 15.51
CA LYS A 119 -4.18 20.39 15.11
C LYS A 119 -3.64 20.40 13.67
N LEU A 120 -4.38 21.05 12.75
CA LEU A 120 -4.03 21.09 11.34
C LEU A 120 -2.70 21.81 11.10
N GLY A 121 -1.84 21.25 10.27
CA GLY A 121 -0.53 21.81 9.93
C GLY A 121 0.56 21.57 10.97
N GLN A 122 0.38 20.59 11.87
CA GLN A 122 1.36 20.18 12.87
C GLN A 122 1.96 18.78 12.60
N ASN A 123 1.71 18.21 11.43
CA ASN A 123 2.16 16.87 11.04
C ASN A 123 1.76 15.76 12.05
N GLN A 124 0.60 15.92 12.69
CA GLN A 124 0.05 14.93 13.63
C GLN A 124 -0.64 13.78 12.89
N VAL A 125 -0.91 13.97 11.61
CA VAL A 125 -1.55 13.02 10.72
C VAL A 125 -0.78 12.93 9.40
N ILE A 126 -1.11 11.97 8.56
CA ILE A 126 -0.49 11.81 7.23
C ILE A 126 -0.69 13.05 6.35
N ALA A 127 0.28 13.32 5.46
CA ALA A 127 0.28 14.51 4.62
C ALA A 127 -0.99 14.67 3.78
N GLY A 128 -1.53 13.57 3.27
CA GLY A 128 -2.80 13.56 2.53
C GLY A 128 -4.00 14.04 3.35
N TRP A 129 -3.99 13.86 4.67
CA TRP A 129 -5.02 14.41 5.56
C TRP A 129 -4.80 15.89 5.82
N GLU A 130 -3.56 16.31 6.10
CA GLU A 130 -3.24 17.72 6.29
C GLU A 130 -3.71 18.54 5.10
N GLU A 131 -3.43 18.06 3.89
CA GLU A 131 -3.84 18.72 2.66
C GLU A 131 -5.36 18.59 2.43
N GLY A 132 -5.90 17.38 2.43
CA GLY A 132 -7.28 17.10 2.08
C GLY A 132 -8.27 17.83 2.99
N ILE A 133 -8.01 17.86 4.30
CA ILE A 133 -8.89 18.52 5.27
C ILE A 133 -8.84 20.03 5.13
N SER A 134 -7.69 20.61 4.74
CA SER A 134 -7.58 22.05 4.47
C SER A 134 -8.46 22.52 3.30
N LEU A 135 -8.83 21.63 2.40
CA LEU A 135 -9.71 21.93 1.27
C LEU A 135 -11.19 21.98 1.67
N LEU A 136 -11.55 21.41 2.83
CA LEU A 136 -12.92 21.20 3.26
C LEU A 136 -13.41 22.30 4.19
N SER A 137 -14.70 22.62 4.08
CA SER A 137 -15.40 23.49 5.02
C SER A 137 -15.98 22.68 6.17
N GLN A 138 -16.21 23.34 7.32
CA GLN A 138 -16.83 22.70 8.47
C GLN A 138 -18.21 22.13 8.11
N GLY A 139 -18.42 20.86 8.45
CA GLY A 139 -19.66 20.12 8.13
C GLY A 139 -19.65 19.45 6.77
N ALA A 140 -18.56 19.57 6.00
CA ALA A 140 -18.41 18.85 4.74
C ALA A 140 -18.29 17.33 4.94
N LYS A 141 -18.72 16.60 3.91
CA LYS A 141 -18.44 15.16 3.75
C LYS A 141 -17.67 14.97 2.44
N ALA A 142 -16.56 14.29 2.53
CA ALA A 142 -15.66 14.10 1.39
C ALA A 142 -15.05 12.71 1.38
N LYS A 143 -14.59 12.31 0.20
CA LYS A 143 -13.72 11.15 0.01
C LYS A 143 -12.35 11.66 -0.43
N LEU A 144 -11.31 11.10 0.15
CA LEU A 144 -9.91 11.31 -0.24
C LEU A 144 -9.35 9.98 -0.75
N VAL A 145 -8.61 10.01 -1.85
CA VAL A 145 -7.77 8.89 -2.28
C VAL A 145 -6.33 9.36 -2.19
N ILE A 146 -5.60 8.75 -1.29
CA ILE A 146 -4.30 9.21 -0.80
C ILE A 146 -3.21 8.28 -1.32
N PRO A 147 -2.38 8.70 -2.29
CA PRO A 147 -1.22 7.93 -2.73
C PRO A 147 -0.26 7.65 -1.57
N SER A 148 0.49 6.58 -1.67
CA SER A 148 1.38 6.12 -0.59
C SER A 148 2.35 7.18 -0.09
N HIS A 149 2.92 8.01 -0.97
CA HIS A 149 3.85 9.10 -0.59
C HIS A 149 3.21 10.22 0.25
N LEU A 150 1.88 10.35 0.24
CA LEU A 150 1.10 11.23 1.11
C LEU A 150 0.48 10.48 2.31
N GLY A 151 0.71 9.17 2.39
CA GLY A 151 0.24 8.27 3.43
C GLY A 151 1.38 7.68 4.23
N TYR A 152 1.52 6.35 4.18
CA TYR A 152 2.49 5.58 4.98
C TYR A 152 3.73 5.13 4.18
N GLY A 153 3.84 5.48 2.89
CA GLY A 153 5.00 5.23 2.05
C GLY A 153 5.36 3.75 1.89
N ALA A 154 6.65 3.52 1.63
CA ALA A 154 7.20 2.18 1.42
C ALA A 154 7.23 1.29 2.68
N ASN A 155 7.00 1.84 3.86
CA ASN A 155 7.00 1.07 5.11
C ASN A 155 5.61 0.51 5.47
N GLY A 156 4.54 1.09 4.93
CA GLY A 156 3.19 0.77 5.39
C GLY A 156 2.99 1.08 6.87
N ALA A 157 1.98 0.49 7.51
CA ALA A 157 1.74 0.68 8.93
C ALA A 157 1.06 -0.52 9.59
N GLY A 158 1.56 -0.87 10.78
CA GLY A 158 0.92 -1.79 11.73
C GLY A 158 0.58 -3.19 11.20
N GLY A 159 1.21 -3.65 10.13
CA GLY A 159 0.90 -4.93 9.49
C GLY A 159 -0.47 -4.98 8.77
N VAL A 160 -1.26 -3.91 8.86
CA VAL A 160 -2.60 -3.81 8.22
C VAL A 160 -2.58 -2.92 6.97
N ILE A 161 -1.64 -1.98 6.87
CA ILE A 161 -1.43 -1.16 5.69
C ILE A 161 -0.15 -1.64 5.01
N PRO A 162 -0.25 -2.26 3.82
CA PRO A 162 0.92 -2.74 3.07
C PRO A 162 1.87 -1.61 2.67
N PRO A 163 3.14 -1.93 2.37
CA PRO A 163 4.04 -1.04 1.67
C PRO A 163 3.41 -0.47 0.39
N ASP A 164 3.66 0.81 0.14
CA ASP A 164 3.20 1.53 -1.05
C ASP A 164 1.68 1.54 -1.28
N ALA A 165 0.88 1.28 -0.23
CA ALA A 165 -0.57 1.26 -0.34
C ALA A 165 -1.15 2.65 -0.59
N THR A 166 -2.08 2.73 -1.54
CA THR A 166 -3.01 3.85 -1.70
C THR A 166 -4.20 3.65 -0.76
N LEU A 167 -4.65 4.70 -0.13
CA LEU A 167 -5.69 4.69 0.89
C LEU A 167 -6.94 5.43 0.42
#